data_e62161c7de31b4364fbea4f4b03c2d1f
#
_entry.id   e62161c7de31b4364fbea4f4b03c2d1f
#
_cell.length_a   1.000
_cell.length_b   1.000
_cell.length_c   1.000
_cell.angle_alpha   90.00
_cell.angle_beta   90.00
_cell.angle_gamma   90.00
#
_symmetry.space_group_name_H-M   'P 1'
#
loop_
_entity.id
_entity.type
_entity.pdbx_description
1 polymer ?
#
loop_
_entity_poly.entity_id
_entity_poly.type
_entity_poly.pdbx_seq_one_letter_code
_entity_poly.pdbx_strand_id
1 'polypeptide(L)'
;MLKKFIILLLLPVITFASTDKYIIDKSHFAIGFLVEHVGYAKTLGMFREIDGNYSHDTENNTINDNNIIIKTDSVFTNHDKRDEHLMSPDFLNVSKYPEMTFRANNIKIDNEETIIDGQLTLLGITKPLTLYGKINKIAKYPFGGIIKPYVMGISAKGVIKRSDHGMMYAVKDNLVGDEIELIIEFEAIRQ
;
A
#
# COMPACT_ATOMS: atom_id res chain seq x y z
N MET A 1 -53.11 -37.26 -31.80
CA MET A 1 -51.78 -36.61 -31.92
C MET A 1 -51.45 -35.83 -30.65
N LEU A 2 -50.64 -36.40 -29.77
CA LEU A 2 -50.30 -35.79 -28.46
C LEU A 2 -49.06 -34.90 -28.67
N LYS A 3 -49.21 -33.57 -28.56
CA LYS A 3 -48.09 -32.65 -28.60
C LYS A 3 -47.33 -32.69 -27.28
N LYS A 4 -46.13 -33.26 -27.30
CA LYS A 4 -45.21 -33.20 -26.12
C LYS A 4 -44.65 -31.76 -26.02
N PHE A 5 -45.02 -31.05 -24.93
CA PHE A 5 -44.41 -29.79 -24.56
C PHE A 5 -43.11 -30.11 -23.79
N ILE A 6 -41.97 -29.76 -24.38
CA ILE A 6 -40.70 -29.80 -23.65
C ILE A 6 -40.55 -28.47 -22.89
N ILE A 7 -40.69 -28.52 -21.59
CA ILE A 7 -40.38 -27.37 -20.73
C ILE A 7 -38.84 -27.34 -20.53
N LEU A 8 -38.21 -26.38 -21.18
CA LEU A 8 -36.80 -26.11 -20.98
C LEU A 8 -36.63 -25.37 -19.63
N LEU A 9 -36.16 -26.07 -18.61
CA LEU A 9 -35.88 -25.50 -17.31
C LEU A 9 -34.56 -24.69 -17.42
N LEU A 10 -34.67 -23.37 -17.53
CA LEU A 10 -33.51 -22.47 -17.39
C LEU A 10 -33.14 -22.40 -15.90
N LEU A 11 -32.10 -23.16 -15.54
CA LEU A 11 -31.46 -22.98 -14.22
C LEU A 11 -30.66 -21.67 -14.23
N PRO A 12 -30.82 -20.79 -13.23
CA PRO A 12 -29.98 -19.61 -13.11
C PRO A 12 -28.52 -20.04 -12.87
N VAL A 13 -27.62 -19.62 -13.75
CA VAL A 13 -26.18 -19.74 -13.53
C VAL A 13 -25.82 -18.71 -12.46
N ILE A 14 -25.62 -19.15 -11.24
CA ILE A 14 -25.08 -18.29 -10.17
C ILE A 14 -23.58 -18.18 -10.45
N THR A 15 -23.18 -17.09 -11.05
CA THR A 15 -21.77 -16.71 -11.14
C THR A 15 -21.31 -16.20 -9.77
N PHE A 16 -20.47 -16.95 -9.07
CA PHE A 16 -19.77 -16.44 -7.91
C PHE A 16 -18.69 -15.49 -8.40
N ALA A 17 -18.74 -14.23 -7.99
CA ALA A 17 -17.64 -13.30 -8.20
C ALA A 17 -16.34 -13.93 -7.67
N SER A 18 -15.34 -14.04 -8.55
CA SER A 18 -14.05 -14.64 -8.17
C SER A 18 -13.21 -13.56 -7.48
N THR A 19 -13.19 -13.61 -6.15
CA THR A 19 -12.38 -12.71 -5.33
C THR A 19 -11.16 -13.46 -4.83
N ASP A 20 -10.00 -13.02 -5.28
CA ASP A 20 -8.70 -13.54 -4.84
C ASP A 20 -8.17 -12.72 -3.65
N LYS A 21 -7.78 -13.39 -2.57
CA LYS A 21 -7.13 -12.75 -1.41
C LYS A 21 -5.62 -12.73 -1.59
N TYR A 22 -5.01 -11.60 -1.26
CA TYR A 22 -3.58 -11.39 -1.32
C TYR A 22 -3.03 -10.96 0.04
N ILE A 23 -1.84 -11.45 0.38
CA ILE A 23 -1.06 -11.03 1.55
C ILE A 23 0.28 -10.49 1.04
N ILE A 24 0.72 -9.34 1.57
CA ILE A 24 2.00 -8.73 1.20
C ILE A 24 3.15 -9.68 1.57
N ASP A 25 4.05 -9.88 0.62
CA ASP A 25 5.30 -10.63 0.84
C ASP A 25 6.30 -9.73 1.59
N LYS A 26 6.55 -10.10 2.86
CA LYS A 26 7.47 -9.36 3.75
C LYS A 26 8.94 -9.45 3.33
N SER A 27 9.27 -10.26 2.33
CA SER A 27 10.63 -10.39 1.78
C SER A 27 10.84 -9.57 0.50
N HIS A 28 9.75 -9.12 -0.14
CA HIS A 28 9.80 -8.38 -1.40
C HIS A 28 8.98 -7.10 -1.34
N PHE A 29 9.46 -6.13 -0.56
CA PHE A 29 8.85 -4.79 -0.51
C PHE A 29 9.90 -3.69 -0.29
N ALA A 30 9.55 -2.48 -0.69
CA ALA A 30 10.23 -1.24 -0.34
C ALA A 30 9.19 -0.15 -0.10
N ILE A 31 9.10 0.36 1.12
CA ILE A 31 8.31 1.53 1.48
C ILE A 31 9.28 2.64 1.78
N GLY A 32 9.65 3.37 0.74
CA GLY A 32 10.63 4.45 0.76
C GLY A 32 10.01 5.83 0.85
N PHE A 33 10.80 6.79 1.29
CA PHE A 33 10.45 8.20 1.30
C PHE A 33 11.65 9.08 0.98
N LEU A 34 11.39 10.25 0.39
CA LEU A 34 12.35 11.31 0.19
C LEU A 34 11.83 12.59 0.85
N VAL A 35 12.68 13.23 1.64
CA VAL A 35 12.38 14.51 2.31
C VAL A 35 13.54 15.48 2.12
N GLU A 36 13.24 16.73 1.80
CA GLU A 36 14.25 17.77 1.64
C GLU A 36 14.95 18.10 2.95
N HIS A 37 16.28 18.29 2.91
CA HIS A 37 17.10 18.63 4.06
C HIS A 37 17.89 19.91 3.78
N VAL A 38 17.48 21.00 4.41
CA VAL A 38 18.15 22.32 4.42
C VAL A 38 18.44 22.87 3.00
N GLY A 39 17.64 22.44 2.00
CA GLY A 39 17.83 22.86 0.60
C GLY A 39 19.04 22.28 -0.13
N TYR A 40 19.85 21.43 0.53
CA TYR A 40 21.05 20.85 -0.11
C TYR A 40 20.75 19.56 -0.87
N ALA A 41 20.00 18.65 -0.26
CA ALA A 41 19.69 17.36 -0.86
C ALA A 41 18.46 16.75 -0.18
N LYS A 42 17.89 15.71 -0.77
CA LYS A 42 16.87 14.92 -0.11
C LYS A 42 17.48 13.77 0.69
N THR A 43 16.95 13.54 1.88
CA THR A 43 17.22 12.34 2.65
C THR A 43 16.32 11.21 2.13
N LEU A 44 16.92 10.12 1.69
CA LEU A 44 16.23 8.88 1.39
C LEU A 44 16.13 8.06 2.69
N GLY A 45 14.93 7.60 2.99
CA GLY A 45 14.67 6.65 4.06
C GLY A 45 13.68 5.59 3.62
N MET A 46 13.51 4.57 4.45
CA MET A 46 12.54 3.51 4.24
C MET A 46 12.03 2.95 5.57
N PHE A 47 10.92 2.23 5.51
CA PHE A 47 10.45 1.38 6.59
C PHE A 47 10.76 -0.07 6.23
N ARG A 48 11.23 -0.84 7.21
CA ARG A 48 11.73 -2.20 7.03
C ARG A 48 10.74 -3.28 7.47
N GLU A 49 9.58 -2.87 8.00
CA GLU A 49 8.52 -3.77 8.44
C GLU A 49 7.16 -3.31 7.95
N ILE A 50 6.51 -4.19 7.21
CA ILE A 50 5.16 -4.01 6.67
C ILE A 50 4.33 -5.25 6.97
N ASP A 51 3.04 -5.05 7.14
CA ASP A 51 2.02 -6.09 7.08
C ASP A 51 0.85 -5.61 6.23
N GLY A 52 0.11 -6.52 5.63
CA GLY A 52 -1.06 -6.12 4.88
C GLY A 52 -1.66 -7.20 4.04
N ASN A 53 -2.92 -6.97 3.71
CA ASN A 53 -3.70 -7.82 2.83
C ASN A 53 -4.71 -6.99 2.05
N TYR A 54 -5.23 -7.58 0.99
CA TYR A 54 -6.31 -7.02 0.18
C TYR A 54 -7.03 -8.12 -0.60
N SER A 55 -8.19 -7.78 -1.13
CA SER A 55 -8.98 -8.62 -2.00
C SER A 55 -8.98 -8.07 -3.43
N HIS A 56 -8.73 -8.90 -4.42
CA HIS A 56 -8.81 -8.56 -5.84
C HIS A 56 -10.03 -9.25 -6.45
N ASP A 57 -11.01 -8.46 -6.83
CA ASP A 57 -12.14 -8.90 -7.64
C ASP A 57 -11.69 -8.94 -9.12
N THR A 58 -11.52 -10.15 -9.65
CA THR A 58 -11.01 -10.35 -11.00
C THR A 58 -12.06 -10.08 -12.08
N GLU A 59 -13.35 -10.09 -11.74
CA GLU A 59 -14.45 -9.82 -12.66
C GLU A 59 -14.61 -8.32 -12.89
N ASN A 60 -14.63 -7.54 -11.82
CA ASN A 60 -14.76 -6.07 -11.87
C ASN A 60 -13.42 -5.35 -11.99
N ASN A 61 -12.31 -6.08 -11.90
CA ASN A 61 -10.94 -5.57 -11.88
C ASN A 61 -10.72 -4.49 -10.82
N THR A 62 -11.14 -4.80 -9.56
CA THR A 62 -11.04 -3.87 -8.44
C THR A 62 -10.29 -4.48 -7.25
N ILE A 63 -9.56 -3.65 -6.52
CA ILE A 63 -8.96 -4.01 -5.23
C ILE A 63 -9.81 -3.42 -4.11
N ASN A 64 -10.15 -4.27 -3.13
CA ASN A 64 -11.00 -3.94 -2.00
C ASN A 64 -10.38 -4.45 -0.70
N ASP A 65 -10.98 -4.05 0.43
CA ASP A 65 -10.65 -4.55 1.78
C ASP A 65 -9.15 -4.46 2.12
N ASN A 66 -8.43 -3.48 1.53
CA ASN A 66 -7.03 -3.37 1.86
C ASN A 66 -6.83 -2.83 3.27
N ASN A 67 -5.85 -3.40 3.95
CA ASN A 67 -5.37 -2.96 5.24
C ASN A 67 -3.84 -3.08 5.23
N ILE A 68 -3.17 -1.95 5.03
CA ILE A 68 -1.72 -1.87 5.00
C ILE A 68 -1.24 -1.26 6.31
N ILE A 69 -0.33 -1.92 7.00
CA ILE A 69 0.22 -1.53 8.29
C ILE A 69 1.73 -1.46 8.17
N ILE A 70 2.31 -0.35 8.58
CA ILE A 70 3.76 -0.12 8.57
C ILE A 70 4.21 0.16 10.00
N LYS A 71 5.23 -0.55 10.48
CA LYS A 71 5.81 -0.33 11.80
C LYS A 71 6.68 0.92 11.77
N THR A 72 6.36 1.89 12.61
CA THR A 72 7.03 3.20 12.61
C THR A 72 8.44 3.13 13.19
N ASP A 73 8.72 2.19 14.10
CA ASP A 73 10.04 1.92 14.67
C ASP A 73 10.99 1.20 13.69
N SER A 74 10.49 0.74 12.56
CA SER A 74 11.29 0.13 11.49
C SER A 74 11.92 1.15 10.55
N VAL A 75 11.82 2.45 10.83
CA VAL A 75 12.43 3.52 10.04
C VAL A 75 13.95 3.34 9.93
N PHE A 76 14.47 3.52 8.73
CA PHE A 76 15.89 3.36 8.41
C PHE A 76 16.32 4.37 7.36
N THR A 77 17.36 5.15 7.67
CA THR A 77 17.93 6.14 6.76
C THR A 77 19.45 5.99 6.60
N ASN A 78 20.01 4.83 6.99
CA ASN A 78 21.45 4.55 6.98
C ASN A 78 22.27 5.48 7.90
N HIS A 79 21.68 5.95 9.02
CA HIS A 79 22.35 6.79 10.00
C HIS A 79 21.67 6.69 11.36
N ASP A 80 22.26 5.94 12.29
CA ASP A 80 21.64 5.54 13.56
C ASP A 80 21.09 6.71 14.39
N LYS A 81 21.85 7.81 14.56
CA LYS A 81 21.37 8.98 15.32
C LYS A 81 20.19 9.68 14.66
N ARG A 82 20.11 9.67 13.34
CA ARG A 82 18.96 10.21 12.63
C ARG A 82 17.76 9.30 12.77
N ASP A 83 17.94 7.99 12.67
CA ASP A 83 16.89 7.01 12.85
C ASP A 83 16.34 7.08 14.28
N GLU A 84 17.20 7.20 15.30
CA GLU A 84 16.79 7.43 16.69
C GLU A 84 15.97 8.74 16.84
N HIS A 85 16.40 9.84 16.21
CA HIS A 85 15.65 11.10 16.25
C HIS A 85 14.33 10.99 15.51
N LEU A 86 14.27 10.29 14.36
CA LEU A 86 13.02 10.05 13.64
C LEU A 86 12.01 9.25 14.47
N MET A 87 12.46 8.36 15.35
CA MET A 87 11.59 7.61 16.26
C MET A 87 11.07 8.44 17.43
N SER A 88 11.68 9.59 17.74
CA SER A 88 11.33 10.45 18.87
C SER A 88 9.99 11.18 18.71
N PRO A 89 9.49 11.85 19.80
CA PRO A 89 8.28 12.68 19.73
C PRO A 89 8.33 13.85 18.76
N ASP A 90 9.52 14.28 18.31
CA ASP A 90 9.68 15.32 17.30
C ASP A 90 9.19 14.90 15.92
N PHE A 91 9.17 13.57 15.65
CA PHE A 91 8.80 13.00 14.36
C PHE A 91 7.73 11.91 14.50
N LEU A 92 8.12 10.64 14.48
CA LEU A 92 7.19 9.50 14.41
C LEU A 92 6.58 9.13 15.77
N ASN A 93 7.21 9.52 16.88
CA ASN A 93 6.74 9.22 18.24
C ASN A 93 6.32 7.76 18.41
N VAL A 94 7.23 6.85 18.06
CA VAL A 94 6.94 5.40 17.90
C VAL A 94 6.42 4.75 19.18
N SER A 95 6.79 5.28 20.37
CA SER A 95 6.29 4.79 21.64
C SER A 95 4.78 5.00 21.82
N LYS A 96 4.23 6.05 21.20
CA LYS A 96 2.79 6.38 21.24
C LYS A 96 2.06 5.89 20.00
N TYR A 97 2.72 5.90 18.85
CA TYR A 97 2.17 5.56 17.56
C TYR A 97 3.05 4.51 16.85
N PRO A 98 3.02 3.26 17.33
CA PRO A 98 3.90 2.19 16.81
C PRO A 98 3.59 1.80 15.37
N GLU A 99 2.46 2.26 14.84
CA GLU A 99 2.00 1.91 13.50
C GLU A 99 1.47 3.13 12.76
N MET A 100 1.69 3.15 11.44
CA MET A 100 0.89 3.92 10.51
C MET A 100 0.12 2.98 9.59
N THR A 101 -1.08 3.41 9.16
CA THR A 101 -1.95 2.55 8.36
C THR A 101 -2.46 3.26 7.12
N PHE A 102 -2.60 2.52 6.03
CA PHE A 102 -3.26 3.01 4.82
C PHE A 102 -4.43 2.09 4.45
N ARG A 103 -5.56 2.71 4.11
CA ARG A 103 -6.77 1.99 3.66
C ARG A 103 -7.38 2.71 2.48
N ALA A 104 -7.76 1.94 1.48
CA ALA A 104 -8.53 2.39 0.34
C ALA A 104 -9.53 1.30 -0.07
N ASN A 105 -10.63 1.69 -0.71
CA ASN A 105 -11.64 0.76 -1.19
C ASN A 105 -12.02 1.10 -2.62
N ASN A 106 -12.52 0.08 -3.34
CA ASN A 106 -12.99 0.21 -4.73
C ASN A 106 -11.92 0.78 -5.68
N ILE A 107 -10.66 0.39 -5.47
CA ILE A 107 -9.57 0.78 -6.37
C ILE A 107 -9.82 0.08 -7.70
N LYS A 108 -10.25 0.84 -8.69
CA LYS A 108 -10.42 0.31 -10.06
C LYS A 108 -9.05 0.28 -10.74
N ILE A 109 -8.62 -0.91 -11.11
CA ILE A 109 -7.33 -1.11 -11.77
C ILE A 109 -7.39 -0.60 -13.21
N ASP A 110 -6.47 0.30 -13.56
CA ASP A 110 -6.19 0.72 -14.92
C ASP A 110 -4.87 0.11 -15.42
N ASN A 111 -4.77 -0.16 -16.72
CA ASN A 111 -3.57 -0.76 -17.32
C ASN A 111 -2.38 0.21 -17.39
N GLU A 112 -2.64 1.51 -17.41
CA GLU A 112 -1.59 2.53 -17.51
C GLU A 112 -1.20 3.06 -16.13
N GLU A 113 -2.12 3.72 -15.45
CA GLU A 113 -1.90 4.26 -14.11
C GLU A 113 -3.20 4.18 -13.30
N THR A 114 -3.16 3.51 -12.17
CA THR A 114 -4.27 3.37 -11.24
C THR A 114 -4.23 4.49 -10.20
N ILE A 115 -5.30 5.26 -10.10
CA ILE A 115 -5.47 6.24 -9.02
C ILE A 115 -6.01 5.51 -7.79
N ILE A 116 -5.30 5.64 -6.66
CA ILE A 116 -5.60 4.98 -5.41
C ILE A 116 -5.94 6.05 -4.37
N ASP A 117 -7.22 6.35 -4.24
CA ASP A 117 -7.72 7.27 -3.22
C ASP A 117 -7.96 6.50 -1.92
N GLY A 118 -7.25 6.89 -0.87
CA GLY A 118 -7.31 6.23 0.42
C GLY A 118 -7.18 7.18 1.60
N GLN A 119 -7.04 6.58 2.77
CA GLN A 119 -6.87 7.26 4.04
C GLN A 119 -5.57 6.79 4.69
N LEU A 120 -4.66 7.72 4.93
CA LEU A 120 -3.44 7.49 5.70
C LEU A 120 -3.67 7.93 7.14
N THR A 121 -3.43 7.04 8.09
CA THR A 121 -3.34 7.38 9.51
C THR A 121 -1.87 7.40 9.92
N LEU A 122 -1.36 8.58 10.28
CA LEU A 122 -0.01 8.82 10.77
C LEU A 122 -0.10 9.69 12.02
N LEU A 123 0.65 9.37 13.07
CA LEU A 123 0.58 10.04 14.38
C LEU A 123 -0.84 10.12 14.96
N GLY A 124 -1.68 9.10 14.68
CA GLY A 124 -3.08 9.07 15.09
C GLY A 124 -4.01 10.02 14.33
N ILE A 125 -3.50 10.75 13.35
CA ILE A 125 -4.28 11.66 12.51
C ILE A 125 -4.53 11.03 11.15
N THR A 126 -5.79 10.88 10.77
CA THR A 126 -6.21 10.33 9.48
C THR A 126 -6.46 11.43 8.47
N LYS A 127 -5.82 11.34 7.31
CA LYS A 127 -5.97 12.29 6.19
C LYS A 127 -6.15 11.54 4.87
N PRO A 128 -6.86 12.13 3.91
CA PRO A 128 -6.88 11.62 2.54
C PRO A 128 -5.48 11.55 1.95
N LEU A 129 -5.20 10.49 1.21
CA LEU A 129 -3.97 10.31 0.44
C LEU A 129 -4.32 9.69 -0.90
N THR A 130 -3.96 10.36 -1.98
CA THR A 130 -4.00 9.81 -3.33
C THR A 130 -2.63 9.28 -3.70
N LEU A 131 -2.58 8.00 -4.08
CA LEU A 131 -1.40 7.37 -4.66
C LEU A 131 -1.66 7.11 -6.16
N TYR A 132 -0.58 7.19 -6.93
CA TYR A 132 -0.56 6.84 -8.35
C TYR A 132 0.20 5.55 -8.50
N GLY A 133 -0.51 4.49 -8.86
CA GLY A 133 0.00 3.14 -8.85
C GLY A 133 -0.18 2.40 -10.16
N LYS A 134 0.48 1.25 -10.22
CA LYS A 134 0.39 0.35 -11.36
C LYS A 134 0.59 -1.08 -10.89
N ILE A 135 -0.20 -2.00 -11.44
CA ILE A 135 0.08 -3.43 -11.34
C ILE A 135 1.10 -3.79 -12.41
N ASN A 136 2.29 -4.18 -11.98
CA ASN A 136 3.37 -4.54 -12.90
C ASN A 136 3.12 -5.91 -13.54
N LYS A 137 2.63 -6.87 -12.73
CA LYS A 137 2.40 -8.24 -13.18
C LYS A 137 1.52 -9.00 -12.20
N ILE A 138 0.68 -9.88 -12.74
CA ILE A 138 -0.02 -10.93 -11.99
C ILE A 138 0.30 -12.26 -12.68
N ALA A 139 1.08 -13.12 -12.04
CA ALA A 139 1.48 -14.40 -12.63
C ALA A 139 1.92 -15.41 -11.57
N LYS A 140 2.04 -16.69 -11.98
CA LYS A 140 2.73 -17.70 -11.19
C LYS A 140 4.19 -17.31 -11.01
N TYR A 141 4.68 -17.40 -9.76
CA TYR A 141 6.07 -17.09 -9.44
C TYR A 141 7.02 -18.05 -10.20
N PRO A 142 8.07 -17.55 -10.85
CA PRO A 142 8.91 -18.40 -11.71
C PRO A 142 9.79 -19.38 -10.94
N PHE A 143 10.12 -19.03 -9.70
CA PHE A 143 10.98 -19.84 -8.80
C PHE A 143 10.15 -20.60 -7.78
N GLY A 144 10.76 -21.55 -7.08
CA GLY A 144 10.14 -22.36 -6.01
C GLY A 144 9.87 -23.79 -6.42
N GLY A 145 9.15 -24.53 -5.56
CA GLY A 145 8.88 -25.95 -5.71
C GLY A 145 7.83 -26.33 -6.75
N ILE A 146 7.17 -27.46 -6.54
CA ILE A 146 6.13 -28.01 -7.44
C ILE A 146 4.88 -27.10 -7.45
N ILE A 147 4.51 -26.56 -6.30
CA ILE A 147 3.37 -25.60 -6.18
C ILE A 147 3.95 -24.21 -6.21
N LYS A 148 3.58 -23.44 -7.26
CA LYS A 148 4.02 -22.06 -7.44
C LYS A 148 2.85 -21.11 -7.13
N PRO A 149 3.01 -20.19 -6.18
CA PRO A 149 1.98 -19.22 -5.86
C PRO A 149 1.77 -18.24 -7.02
N TYR A 150 0.58 -17.67 -7.13
CA TYR A 150 0.35 -16.46 -7.91
C TYR A 150 0.83 -15.26 -7.11
N VAL A 151 1.53 -14.36 -7.77
CA VAL A 151 2.07 -13.14 -7.18
C VAL A 151 1.61 -11.94 -7.98
N MET A 152 1.23 -10.87 -7.28
CA MET A 152 0.93 -9.56 -7.84
C MET A 152 2.01 -8.59 -7.42
N GLY A 153 2.70 -7.98 -8.38
CA GLY A 153 3.68 -6.92 -8.15
C GLY A 153 3.04 -5.54 -8.36
N ILE A 154 3.24 -4.63 -7.41
CA ILE A 154 2.64 -3.29 -7.40
C ILE A 154 3.73 -2.26 -7.17
N SER A 155 3.71 -1.20 -7.99
CA SER A 155 4.45 0.04 -7.79
C SER A 155 3.48 1.17 -7.54
N ALA A 156 3.79 2.07 -6.59
CA ALA A 156 3.01 3.28 -6.39
C ALA A 156 3.89 4.44 -5.89
N LYS A 157 3.42 5.66 -6.10
CA LYS A 157 4.05 6.90 -5.64
C LYS A 157 3.01 7.88 -5.13
N GLY A 158 3.41 8.80 -4.28
CA GLY A 158 2.54 9.87 -3.78
C GLY A 158 3.33 10.90 -3.02
N VAL A 159 2.63 11.90 -2.52
CA VAL A 159 3.22 12.96 -1.68
C VAL A 159 2.30 13.20 -0.49
N ILE A 160 2.88 13.34 0.69
CA ILE A 160 2.17 13.78 1.88
C ILE A 160 2.80 15.05 2.44
N LYS A 161 2.00 15.85 3.15
CA LYS A 161 2.51 16.93 4.02
C LYS A 161 2.55 16.42 5.46
N ARG A 162 3.75 16.34 6.02
CA ARG A 162 3.92 15.85 7.39
C ARG A 162 3.28 16.75 8.44
N SER A 163 3.17 18.06 8.14
CA SER A 163 2.46 19.03 8.98
C SER A 163 0.97 18.72 9.11
N ASP A 164 0.32 18.16 8.08
CA ASP A 164 -1.09 17.73 8.14
C ASP A 164 -1.35 16.64 9.18
N HIS A 165 -0.30 15.92 9.57
CA HIS A 165 -0.30 14.91 10.61
C HIS A 165 0.33 15.36 11.94
N GLY A 166 0.59 16.67 12.08
CA GLY A 166 1.14 17.25 13.32
C GLY A 166 2.64 17.07 13.52
N MET A 167 3.37 16.58 12.53
CA MET A 167 4.82 16.43 12.55
C MET A 167 5.48 17.77 12.19
N MET A 168 5.66 18.65 13.17
CA MET A 168 6.00 20.07 12.97
C MET A 168 7.47 20.42 13.12
N TYR A 169 8.31 19.49 13.63
CA TYR A 169 9.73 19.78 13.89
C TYR A 169 10.43 20.35 12.63
N ALA A 170 11.06 21.51 12.76
CA ALA A 170 11.83 22.19 11.71
C ALA A 170 11.08 22.50 10.39
N VAL A 171 9.72 22.46 10.38
CA VAL A 171 8.91 22.85 9.21
C VAL A 171 8.96 24.37 9.02
N LYS A 172 8.79 25.15 10.10
CA LYS A 172 8.67 26.60 10.04
C LYS A 172 9.87 27.29 9.40
N ASP A 173 11.07 26.75 9.68
CA ASP A 173 12.32 27.31 9.21
C ASP A 173 12.82 26.64 7.92
N ASN A 174 11.99 25.78 7.34
CA ASN A 174 12.31 24.99 6.14
C ASN A 174 13.65 24.23 6.22
N LEU A 175 14.01 23.78 7.45
CA LEU A 175 15.24 22.99 7.65
C LEU A 175 15.02 21.52 7.30
N VAL A 176 13.78 21.03 7.48
CA VAL A 176 13.33 19.72 6.99
C VAL A 176 12.04 19.93 6.23
N GLY A 177 12.00 19.50 4.98
CA GLY A 177 10.87 19.70 4.08
C GLY A 177 9.54 19.23 4.67
N ASP A 178 8.47 19.93 4.36
CA ASP A 178 7.11 19.54 4.78
C ASP A 178 6.55 18.44 3.88
N GLU A 179 6.85 18.48 2.60
CA GLU A 179 6.44 17.45 1.65
C GLU A 179 7.38 16.25 1.72
N ILE A 180 6.78 15.07 1.80
CA ILE A 180 7.46 13.77 1.78
C ILE A 180 6.99 13.03 0.54
N GLU A 181 7.92 12.76 -0.38
CA GLU A 181 7.66 11.92 -1.54
C GLU A 181 7.68 10.45 -1.11
N LEU A 182 6.69 9.69 -1.53
CA LEU A 182 6.53 8.26 -1.23
C LEU A 182 6.92 7.42 -2.45
N ILE A 183 7.68 6.36 -2.20
CA ILE A 183 8.09 5.34 -3.17
C ILE A 183 7.63 3.99 -2.60
N ILE A 184 6.75 3.32 -3.30
CA ILE A 184 6.09 2.11 -2.80
C ILE A 184 6.25 1.02 -3.85
N GLU A 185 6.94 -0.04 -3.47
CA GLU A 185 7.14 -1.24 -4.29
C GLU A 185 6.85 -2.46 -3.42
N PHE A 186 5.99 -3.36 -3.85
CA PHE A 186 5.80 -4.62 -3.15
C PHE A 186 5.24 -5.73 -4.03
N GLU A 187 5.50 -6.95 -3.60
CA GLU A 187 4.84 -8.15 -4.10
C GLU A 187 3.80 -8.62 -3.08
N ALA A 188 2.74 -9.25 -3.57
CA ALA A 188 1.73 -9.88 -2.72
C ALA A 188 1.38 -11.26 -3.26
N ILE A 189 1.23 -12.22 -2.34
CA ILE A 189 1.01 -13.62 -2.64
C ILE A 189 -0.47 -13.94 -2.51
N ARG A 190 -1.05 -14.53 -3.57
CA ARG A 190 -2.43 -15.03 -3.54
C ARG A 190 -2.54 -16.24 -2.62
N GLN A 191 -3.58 -16.23 -1.79
CA GLN A 191 -3.92 -17.27 -0.81
C GLN A 191 -4.83 -18.36 -1.38
#